data_6c24fe8ac4f9354dd20fb2d62576f7fa
#
_entry.id   6c24fe8ac4f9354dd20fb2d62576f7fa
#
_cell.length_a   1.000
_cell.length_b   1.000
_cell.length_c   1.000
_cell.angle_alpha   90.00
_cell.angle_beta   90.00
_cell.angle_gamma   90.00
#
_symmetry.space_group_name_H-M   'P 1'
#
loop_
_entity.id
_entity.type
_entity.pdbx_description
1 polymer ?
#
loop_
_entity_poly.entity_id
_entity_poly.type
_entity_poly.pdbx_seq_one_letter_code
_entity_poly.pdbx_strand_id
1 'polypeptide(L)'
;MIEQFYDLRPEVLALDRKALDLCRAQFAHVEEIRDYNQLKMLRAFTDCGVEARHFWGSSGYGVWDDSRNKLEEVFARCMGAEAALARPQFMSGTHTLTVALFGLLRTGDTLLAATGRPYDTLEGVIGIGDAGKGCGTLREFGVNYDECPLLPDFTPDYDLIAEKARTATVVHIQRSRGYTQRNAFDLATIQKVADTARKANPNAVIFVDNCYGEFTQTAEPVAFGADIMAGSFIKNPGGGITPTGGYIAGRKDLVEKCSHRFTAPGIGGDLGCTQDSLRDTFLGFYYAPGVVCEALKTAIYAQCLLELAGVNPVPRYTADHNDIVTCFDSGSAAALTGFCAGIQHNSPVDSFASPEPADEPGYTDKVVMASGSFTEGSTIEISCDGPLRTPYTCYLQGGVNFTAGRAAVLNAVQNAFFAE
;
A
#
# COMPACT_ATOMS: atom_id res chain seq x y z
N MET A 1 -28.71 4.42 15.67
CA MET A 1 -28.08 3.08 15.92
C MET A 1 -26.73 3.24 16.60
N ILE A 2 -25.77 4.01 16.03
CA ILE A 2 -24.40 4.13 16.57
C ILE A 2 -24.37 4.72 17.99
N GLU A 3 -25.26 5.65 18.29
CA GLU A 3 -25.45 6.26 19.61
C GLU A 3 -25.90 5.27 20.73
N GLN A 4 -26.24 4.04 20.38
CA GLN A 4 -26.52 2.98 21.38
C GLN A 4 -25.25 2.32 21.90
N PHE A 5 -24.14 2.50 21.20
CA PHE A 5 -22.85 1.83 21.49
C PHE A 5 -21.75 2.81 21.87
N TYR A 6 -21.86 4.07 21.45
CA TYR A 6 -20.83 5.10 21.62
C TYR A 6 -21.43 6.38 22.16
N ASP A 7 -20.75 7.02 23.11
CA ASP A 7 -21.09 8.34 23.66
C ASP A 7 -20.56 9.44 22.72
N LEU A 8 -21.38 9.77 21.72
CA LEU A 8 -21.06 10.77 20.71
C LEU A 8 -21.87 12.04 20.93
N ARG A 9 -21.21 13.18 20.80
CA ARG A 9 -21.84 14.49 20.90
C ARG A 9 -22.90 14.70 19.82
N PRO A 10 -24.00 15.43 20.10
CA PRO A 10 -25.06 15.68 19.12
C PRO A 10 -24.56 16.33 17.83
N GLU A 11 -23.56 17.22 17.91
CA GLU A 11 -22.93 17.88 16.78
C GLU A 11 -22.23 16.87 15.87
N VAL A 12 -21.45 15.95 16.44
CA VAL A 12 -20.75 14.87 15.70
C VAL A 12 -21.73 13.93 15.02
N LEU A 13 -22.83 13.57 15.72
CA LEU A 13 -23.91 12.77 15.13
C LEU A 13 -24.65 13.48 13.99
N ALA A 14 -24.74 14.82 14.05
CA ALA A 14 -25.31 15.60 12.96
C ALA A 14 -24.40 15.59 11.72
N LEU A 15 -23.07 15.73 11.92
CA LEU A 15 -22.08 15.63 10.84
C LEU A 15 -22.07 14.22 10.23
N ASP A 16 -22.14 13.19 11.05
CA ASP A 16 -22.23 11.79 10.62
C ASP A 16 -23.37 11.55 9.63
N ARG A 17 -24.61 11.95 10.00
CA ARG A 17 -25.77 11.80 9.14
C ARG A 17 -25.58 12.52 7.80
N LYS A 18 -25.03 13.73 7.84
CA LYS A 18 -24.77 14.54 6.64
C LYS A 18 -23.69 13.90 5.76
N ALA A 19 -22.60 13.39 6.35
CA ALA A 19 -21.52 12.73 5.63
C ALA A 19 -22.03 11.48 4.91
N LEU A 20 -22.82 10.63 5.57
CA LEU A 20 -23.42 9.44 4.95
C LEU A 20 -24.28 9.77 3.73
N ASP A 21 -25.06 10.86 3.79
CA ASP A 21 -25.89 11.29 2.65
C ASP A 21 -25.03 11.82 1.48
N LEU A 22 -23.98 12.59 1.77
CA LEU A 22 -23.09 13.18 0.77
C LEU A 22 -22.22 12.13 0.07
N CYS A 23 -21.80 11.05 0.77
CA CYS A 23 -20.90 10.04 0.23
C CYS A 23 -21.59 8.99 -0.67
N ARG A 24 -22.91 9.00 -0.82
CA ARG A 24 -23.66 7.93 -1.52
C ARG A 24 -23.17 7.67 -2.95
N ALA A 25 -22.87 8.71 -3.71
CA ALA A 25 -22.43 8.59 -5.10
C ALA A 25 -21.03 7.95 -5.17
N GLN A 26 -20.11 8.37 -4.29
CA GLN A 26 -18.75 7.83 -4.21
C GLN A 26 -18.75 6.38 -3.73
N PHE A 27 -19.64 6.05 -2.78
CA PHE A 27 -19.82 4.66 -2.33
C PHE A 27 -20.28 3.76 -3.47
N ALA A 28 -21.29 4.19 -4.25
CA ALA A 28 -21.75 3.45 -5.41
C ALA A 28 -20.62 3.22 -6.44
N HIS A 29 -19.79 4.24 -6.68
CA HIS A 29 -18.65 4.13 -7.60
C HIS A 29 -17.63 3.09 -7.14
N VAL A 30 -17.20 3.12 -5.87
CA VAL A 30 -16.21 2.13 -5.37
C VAL A 30 -16.83 0.72 -5.28
N GLU A 31 -18.15 0.60 -5.12
CA GLU A 31 -18.84 -0.68 -5.19
C GLU A 31 -18.84 -1.26 -6.62
N GLU A 32 -18.97 -0.46 -7.66
CA GLU A 32 -18.82 -0.89 -9.05
C GLU A 32 -17.40 -1.40 -9.32
N ILE A 33 -16.37 -0.70 -8.81
CA ILE A 33 -14.96 -1.15 -8.90
C ILE A 33 -14.77 -2.48 -8.16
N ARG A 34 -15.34 -2.64 -6.97
CA ARG A 34 -15.34 -3.90 -6.21
C ARG A 34 -15.93 -5.04 -7.02
N ASP A 35 -17.12 -4.83 -7.59
CA ASP A 35 -17.83 -5.88 -8.32
C ASP A 35 -17.04 -6.36 -9.53
N TYR A 36 -16.44 -5.42 -10.27
CA TYR A 36 -15.55 -5.75 -11.37
C TYR A 36 -14.33 -6.58 -10.89
N ASN A 37 -13.64 -6.12 -9.86
CA ASN A 37 -12.46 -6.80 -9.33
C ASN A 37 -12.80 -8.15 -8.70
N GLN A 38 -13.98 -8.29 -8.06
CA GLN A 38 -14.41 -9.56 -7.49
C GLN A 38 -14.73 -10.59 -8.58
N LEU A 39 -15.36 -10.17 -9.69
CA LEU A 39 -15.59 -11.05 -10.84
C LEU A 39 -14.26 -11.45 -11.51
N LYS A 40 -13.33 -10.50 -11.68
CA LYS A 40 -11.96 -10.76 -12.16
C LYS A 40 -11.24 -11.78 -11.26
N MET A 41 -11.32 -11.60 -9.95
CA MET A 41 -10.77 -12.52 -8.95
C MET A 41 -11.38 -13.92 -9.06
N LEU A 42 -12.71 -14.03 -9.04
CA LEU A 42 -13.40 -15.30 -9.18
C LEU A 42 -13.01 -16.00 -10.49
N ARG A 43 -12.88 -15.24 -11.59
CA ARG A 43 -12.47 -15.77 -12.88
C ARG A 43 -11.04 -16.29 -12.85
N ALA A 44 -10.10 -15.60 -12.18
CA ALA A 44 -8.73 -16.07 -12.01
C ALA A 44 -8.68 -17.41 -11.26
N PHE A 45 -9.44 -17.57 -10.17
CA PHE A 45 -9.52 -18.82 -9.42
C PHE A 45 -10.07 -19.97 -10.26
N THR A 46 -11.14 -19.73 -11.03
CA THR A 46 -11.77 -20.76 -11.86
C THR A 46 -10.91 -21.15 -13.06
N ASP A 47 -10.30 -20.19 -13.75
CA ASP A 47 -9.44 -20.43 -14.90
C ASP A 47 -8.17 -21.19 -14.53
N CYS A 48 -7.61 -20.90 -13.35
CA CYS A 48 -6.42 -21.60 -12.83
C CYS A 48 -6.77 -22.95 -12.17
N GLY A 49 -8.05 -23.30 -12.03
CA GLY A 49 -8.47 -24.59 -11.48
C GLY A 49 -8.04 -24.80 -10.02
N VAL A 50 -8.36 -23.82 -9.14
CA VAL A 50 -8.03 -23.95 -7.72
C VAL A 50 -8.84 -25.08 -7.08
N GLU A 51 -8.15 -25.99 -6.42
CA GLU A 51 -8.72 -27.15 -5.71
C GLU A 51 -8.45 -27.05 -4.19
N ALA A 52 -9.25 -27.75 -3.38
CA ALA A 52 -9.06 -27.77 -1.92
C ALA A 52 -7.65 -28.23 -1.48
N ARG A 53 -6.99 -29.10 -2.26
CA ARG A 53 -5.61 -29.55 -1.97
C ARG A 53 -4.58 -28.41 -2.06
N HIS A 54 -4.85 -27.36 -2.83
CA HIS A 54 -3.96 -26.20 -2.94
C HIS A 54 -3.93 -25.32 -1.67
N PHE A 55 -4.77 -25.60 -0.68
CA PHE A 55 -4.71 -24.94 0.62
C PHE A 55 -3.75 -25.59 1.62
N TRP A 56 -3.15 -26.72 1.25
CA TRP A 56 -2.18 -27.42 2.08
C TRP A 56 -0.77 -26.91 1.80
N GLY A 57 -0.07 -26.60 2.86
CA GLY A 57 1.31 -26.09 2.78
C GLY A 57 2.35 -27.21 2.67
N SER A 58 3.56 -26.78 2.45
CA SER A 58 4.75 -27.61 2.42
C SER A 58 5.70 -27.27 3.57
N SER A 59 6.70 -28.13 3.79
CA SER A 59 7.75 -27.94 4.79
C SER A 59 9.15 -28.13 4.18
N GLY A 60 10.18 -27.76 4.93
CA GLY A 60 11.57 -27.91 4.48
C GLY A 60 11.88 -27.01 3.27
N TYR A 61 12.47 -27.57 2.23
CA TYR A 61 12.80 -26.80 1.03
C TYR A 61 11.59 -26.38 0.19
N GLY A 62 10.43 -27.06 0.33
CA GLY A 62 9.25 -26.79 -0.48
C GLY A 62 9.49 -26.98 -1.98
N VAL A 63 10.38 -27.90 -2.36
CA VAL A 63 10.56 -28.30 -3.76
C VAL A 63 9.28 -29.01 -4.21
N TRP A 64 8.79 -28.73 -5.43
CA TRP A 64 7.54 -29.29 -5.95
C TRP A 64 6.28 -28.88 -5.16
N ASP A 65 6.29 -27.68 -4.52
CA ASP A 65 5.10 -27.13 -3.88
C ASP A 65 4.11 -26.63 -4.95
N ASP A 66 3.23 -27.56 -5.39
CA ASP A 66 2.19 -27.28 -6.38
C ASP A 66 1.20 -26.21 -5.88
N SER A 67 0.94 -26.20 -4.58
CA SER A 67 0.03 -25.22 -3.95
C SER A 67 0.57 -23.80 -4.00
N ARG A 68 1.87 -23.64 -3.74
CA ARG A 68 2.59 -22.37 -3.89
C ARG A 68 2.52 -21.88 -5.33
N ASN A 69 2.85 -22.78 -6.28
CA ASN A 69 2.84 -22.44 -7.70
C ASN A 69 1.44 -22.06 -8.17
N LYS A 70 0.41 -22.72 -7.63
CA LYS A 70 -0.99 -22.38 -7.90
C LYS A 70 -1.38 -20.99 -7.38
N LEU A 71 -0.94 -20.61 -6.19
CA LEU A 71 -1.15 -19.24 -5.68
C LEU A 71 -0.52 -18.20 -6.60
N GLU A 72 0.72 -18.43 -7.04
CA GLU A 72 1.44 -17.51 -7.93
C GLU A 72 0.77 -17.40 -9.31
N GLU A 73 0.24 -18.51 -9.84
CA GLU A 73 -0.52 -18.52 -11.08
C GLU A 73 -1.82 -17.70 -10.97
N VAL A 74 -2.60 -17.93 -9.90
CA VAL A 74 -3.84 -17.17 -9.62
C VAL A 74 -3.55 -15.70 -9.42
N PHE A 75 -2.51 -15.37 -8.66
CA PHE A 75 -2.09 -13.99 -8.41
C PHE A 75 -1.70 -13.29 -9.71
N ALA A 76 -0.82 -13.88 -10.50
CA ALA A 76 -0.40 -13.34 -11.79
C ALA A 76 -1.61 -13.13 -12.72
N ARG A 77 -2.49 -14.13 -12.82
CA ARG A 77 -3.70 -14.07 -13.65
C ARG A 77 -4.63 -12.93 -13.24
N CYS A 78 -4.90 -12.77 -11.93
CA CYS A 78 -5.76 -11.73 -11.40
C CYS A 78 -5.18 -10.33 -11.61
N MET A 79 -3.88 -10.19 -11.40
CA MET A 79 -3.16 -8.90 -11.54
C MET A 79 -2.82 -8.54 -12.98
N GLY A 80 -3.05 -9.44 -13.96
CA GLY A 80 -2.71 -9.23 -15.38
C GLY A 80 -1.21 -9.30 -15.67
N ALA A 81 -0.44 -10.00 -14.83
CA ALA A 81 0.99 -10.20 -14.96
C ALA A 81 1.31 -11.52 -15.70
N GLU A 82 2.51 -11.63 -16.30
CA GLU A 82 2.99 -12.87 -16.92
C GLU A 82 3.41 -13.91 -15.86
N ALA A 83 3.96 -13.42 -14.73
CA ALA A 83 4.40 -14.27 -13.62
C ALA A 83 4.32 -13.49 -12.30
N ALA A 84 4.33 -14.21 -11.19
CA ALA A 84 4.42 -13.63 -9.84
C ALA A 84 5.28 -14.49 -8.91
N LEU A 85 5.88 -13.83 -7.90
CA LEU A 85 6.32 -14.41 -6.65
C LEU A 85 5.34 -13.93 -5.58
N ALA A 86 4.55 -14.82 -5.02
CA ALA A 86 3.58 -14.55 -3.96
C ALA A 86 3.94 -15.42 -2.75
N ARG A 87 4.71 -14.86 -1.80
CA ARG A 87 5.44 -15.65 -0.81
C ARG A 87 5.28 -15.15 0.62
N PRO A 88 5.05 -16.05 1.58
CA PRO A 88 4.99 -15.69 3.00
C PRO A 88 6.36 -15.27 3.58
N GLN A 89 7.46 -15.65 2.94
CA GLN A 89 8.83 -15.31 3.39
C GLN A 89 9.22 -13.84 3.12
N PHE A 90 8.43 -13.08 2.37
CA PHE A 90 8.60 -11.64 2.37
C PHE A 90 8.15 -11.07 3.72
N MET A 91 9.10 -10.63 4.54
CA MET A 91 8.84 -10.18 5.92
C MET A 91 8.07 -8.85 5.99
N SER A 92 8.14 -8.04 4.94
CA SER A 92 7.49 -6.71 4.88
C SER A 92 7.42 -6.21 3.43
N GLY A 93 6.68 -5.12 3.20
CA GLY A 93 6.70 -4.42 1.92
C GLY A 93 8.11 -3.92 1.57
N THR A 94 8.83 -3.35 2.53
CA THR A 94 10.23 -2.91 2.33
C THR A 94 11.14 -4.06 1.93
N HIS A 95 10.99 -5.25 2.53
CA HIS A 95 11.75 -6.43 2.11
C HIS A 95 11.40 -6.86 0.68
N THR A 96 10.12 -6.82 0.31
CA THR A 96 9.68 -7.15 -1.06
C THR A 96 10.30 -6.19 -2.09
N LEU A 97 10.26 -4.89 -1.83
CA LEU A 97 10.87 -3.86 -2.66
C LEU A 97 12.40 -4.02 -2.73
N THR A 98 13.04 -4.36 -1.61
CA THR A 98 14.48 -4.66 -1.53
C THR A 98 14.85 -5.81 -2.46
N VAL A 99 14.13 -6.92 -2.38
CA VAL A 99 14.36 -8.09 -3.24
C VAL A 99 14.19 -7.73 -4.71
N ALA A 100 13.15 -6.95 -5.06
CA ALA A 100 12.94 -6.50 -6.42
C ALA A 100 14.10 -5.62 -6.91
N LEU A 101 14.47 -4.59 -6.18
CA LEU A 101 15.53 -3.66 -6.58
C LEU A 101 16.89 -4.35 -6.71
N PHE A 102 17.28 -5.16 -5.73
CA PHE A 102 18.54 -5.94 -5.82
C PHE A 102 18.48 -7.07 -6.86
N GLY A 103 17.29 -7.51 -7.24
CA GLY A 103 17.08 -8.47 -8.34
C GLY A 103 17.30 -7.82 -9.70
N LEU A 104 16.86 -6.57 -9.85
CA LEU A 104 16.87 -5.83 -11.11
C LEU A 104 18.18 -5.05 -11.37
N LEU A 105 18.86 -4.59 -10.33
CA LEU A 105 19.99 -3.67 -10.43
C LEU A 105 21.32 -4.39 -10.16
N ARG A 106 22.39 -3.91 -10.81
CA ARG A 106 23.77 -4.36 -10.67
C ARG A 106 24.69 -3.15 -10.48
N THR A 107 25.95 -3.39 -10.07
CA THR A 107 27.00 -2.37 -9.98
C THR A 107 27.11 -1.59 -11.31
N GLY A 108 27.06 -0.28 -11.23
CA GLY A 108 27.08 0.63 -12.39
C GLY A 108 25.69 1.00 -12.95
N ASP A 109 24.64 0.26 -12.61
CA ASP A 109 23.26 0.58 -12.98
C ASP A 109 22.77 1.87 -12.29
N THR A 110 21.73 2.47 -12.83
CA THR A 110 21.09 3.66 -12.26
C THR A 110 19.64 3.39 -11.92
N LEU A 111 19.27 3.63 -10.66
CA LEU A 111 17.90 3.71 -10.17
C LEU A 111 17.43 5.16 -10.28
N LEU A 112 16.38 5.42 -11.05
CA LEU A 112 15.71 6.71 -11.13
C LEU A 112 14.37 6.67 -10.39
N ALA A 113 14.23 7.44 -9.32
CA ALA A 113 12.94 7.67 -8.65
C ALA A 113 12.17 8.75 -9.43
N ALA A 114 11.22 8.33 -10.27
CA ALA A 114 10.56 9.22 -11.24
C ALA A 114 9.41 10.06 -10.63
N THR A 115 8.95 9.71 -9.44
CA THR A 115 7.78 10.33 -8.79
C THR A 115 8.10 10.96 -7.44
N GLY A 116 9.27 11.58 -7.35
CA GLY A 116 9.81 12.16 -6.13
C GLY A 116 10.60 11.14 -5.31
N ARG A 117 11.07 11.62 -4.16
CA ARG A 117 11.85 10.83 -3.22
C ARG A 117 11.03 9.62 -2.73
N PRO A 118 11.60 8.41 -2.69
CA PRO A 118 10.92 7.22 -2.22
C PRO A 118 10.52 7.31 -0.74
N TYR A 119 9.63 6.40 -0.32
CA TYR A 119 9.19 6.26 1.06
C TYR A 119 10.37 6.04 2.04
N ASP A 120 10.25 6.56 3.25
CA ASP A 120 11.34 6.69 4.24
C ASP A 120 12.12 5.38 4.45
N THR A 121 11.44 4.22 4.59
CA THR A 121 12.13 2.94 4.77
C THR A 121 12.92 2.48 3.54
N LEU A 122 12.54 2.93 2.35
CA LEU A 122 13.27 2.61 1.11
C LEU A 122 14.54 3.47 0.95
N GLU A 123 14.59 4.64 1.60
CA GLU A 123 15.80 5.46 1.62
C GLU A 123 17.00 4.69 2.18
N GLY A 124 16.80 3.93 3.25
CA GLY A 124 17.83 3.07 3.84
C GLY A 124 18.26 1.93 2.90
N VAL A 125 17.35 1.35 2.15
CA VAL A 125 17.67 0.31 1.15
C VAL A 125 18.52 0.87 0.01
N ILE A 126 18.20 2.08 -0.44
CA ILE A 126 18.93 2.77 -1.51
C ILE A 126 20.26 3.32 -0.99
N GLY A 127 20.28 3.84 0.23
CA GLY A 127 21.44 4.55 0.83
C GLY A 127 21.37 6.05 0.52
N ILE A 128 20.22 6.69 0.67
CA ILE A 128 20.06 8.14 0.43
C ILE A 128 20.57 8.91 1.65
N GLY A 129 21.53 9.83 1.43
CA GLY A 129 22.20 10.51 2.52
C GLY A 129 22.98 9.54 3.42
N ASP A 130 22.74 9.58 4.72
CA ASP A 130 23.32 8.65 5.70
C ASP A 130 22.37 7.47 6.04
N ALA A 131 21.19 7.39 5.44
CA ALA A 131 20.23 6.32 5.69
C ALA A 131 20.82 4.96 5.25
N GLY A 132 20.80 3.98 6.15
CA GLY A 132 21.31 2.63 5.91
C GLY A 132 22.84 2.52 5.72
N LYS A 133 23.60 3.55 6.03
CA LYS A 133 25.06 3.55 5.88
C LYS A 133 25.74 2.40 6.66
N GLY A 134 26.56 1.63 5.99
CA GLY A 134 27.22 0.44 6.54
C GLY A 134 26.34 -0.82 6.58
N CYS A 135 25.10 -0.76 6.06
CA CYS A 135 24.15 -1.87 6.10
C CYS A 135 24.06 -2.65 4.77
N GLY A 136 24.84 -2.32 3.76
CA GLY A 136 24.79 -2.98 2.45
C GLY A 136 23.69 -2.40 1.56
N THR A 137 23.66 -1.09 1.43
CA THR A 137 22.70 -0.37 0.59
C THR A 137 23.01 -0.55 -0.90
N LEU A 138 22.04 -0.25 -1.78
CA LEU A 138 22.28 -0.28 -3.23
C LEU A 138 23.48 0.58 -3.65
N ARG A 139 23.63 1.77 -3.06
CA ARG A 139 24.76 2.67 -3.36
C ARG A 139 26.09 2.08 -2.90
N GLU A 140 26.14 1.37 -1.78
CA GLU A 140 27.35 0.68 -1.33
C GLU A 140 27.74 -0.48 -2.23
N PHE A 141 26.78 -1.08 -2.94
CA PHE A 141 27.02 -2.05 -4.02
C PHE A 141 27.25 -1.41 -5.39
N GLY A 142 27.45 -0.09 -5.44
CA GLY A 142 27.83 0.63 -6.66
C GLY A 142 26.66 0.91 -7.61
N VAL A 143 25.43 0.89 -7.15
CA VAL A 143 24.26 1.36 -7.90
C VAL A 143 24.17 2.87 -7.77
N ASN A 144 23.98 3.57 -8.90
CA ASN A 144 23.74 5.01 -8.90
C ASN A 144 22.26 5.29 -8.57
N TYR A 145 22.02 6.40 -7.88
CA TYR A 145 20.66 6.88 -7.57
C TYR A 145 20.47 8.30 -8.08
N ASP A 146 19.32 8.54 -8.70
CA ASP A 146 18.84 9.85 -9.08
C ASP A 146 17.33 9.96 -8.86
N GLU A 147 16.80 11.18 -8.76
CA GLU A 147 15.38 11.43 -8.51
C GLU A 147 14.82 12.59 -9.30
N CYS A 148 13.55 12.53 -9.67
CA CYS A 148 12.79 13.62 -10.26
C CYS A 148 11.84 14.17 -9.19
N PRO A 149 12.12 15.33 -8.58
CA PRO A 149 11.16 15.99 -7.72
C PRO A 149 9.84 16.24 -8.46
N LEU A 150 8.74 16.18 -7.75
CA LEU A 150 7.44 16.57 -8.29
C LEU A 150 7.37 18.08 -8.48
N LEU A 151 6.54 18.52 -9.42
CA LEU A 151 6.20 19.93 -9.59
C LEU A 151 5.42 20.46 -8.37
N PRO A 152 5.31 21.79 -8.19
CA PRO A 152 4.61 22.37 -7.03
C PRO A 152 3.15 21.95 -6.85
N ASP A 153 2.50 21.48 -7.90
CA ASP A 153 1.14 20.92 -7.91
C ASP A 153 1.12 19.41 -7.67
N PHE A 154 2.26 18.83 -7.29
CA PHE A 154 2.48 17.38 -7.08
C PHE A 154 2.34 16.53 -8.36
N THR A 155 2.33 17.10 -9.55
CA THR A 155 2.39 16.32 -10.79
C THR A 155 3.83 15.90 -11.11
N PRO A 156 4.04 14.74 -11.79
CA PRO A 156 5.37 14.35 -12.27
C PRO A 156 5.94 15.36 -13.28
N ASP A 157 7.23 15.68 -13.14
CA ASP A 157 7.97 16.50 -14.13
C ASP A 157 8.38 15.62 -15.31
N TYR A 158 7.54 15.55 -16.31
CA TYR A 158 7.74 14.68 -17.49
C TYR A 158 8.98 15.07 -18.31
N ASP A 159 9.37 16.35 -18.36
CA ASP A 159 10.56 16.79 -19.08
C ASP A 159 11.82 16.33 -18.35
N LEU A 160 11.87 16.47 -17.05
CA LEU A 160 12.97 15.97 -16.21
C LEU A 160 13.05 14.44 -16.22
N ILE A 161 11.90 13.75 -16.21
CA ILE A 161 11.85 12.29 -16.36
C ILE A 161 12.43 11.87 -17.71
N ALA A 162 12.06 12.53 -18.82
CA ALA A 162 12.58 12.23 -20.13
C ALA A 162 14.10 12.47 -20.25
N GLU A 163 14.62 13.49 -19.57
CA GLU A 163 16.05 13.76 -19.51
C GLU A 163 16.80 12.64 -18.75
N LYS A 164 16.40 12.35 -17.50
CA LYS A 164 17.12 11.45 -16.59
C LYS A 164 16.93 9.97 -16.95
N ALA A 165 15.80 9.60 -17.53
CA ALA A 165 15.54 8.23 -17.94
C ALA A 165 16.49 7.71 -19.01
N ARG A 166 17.17 8.58 -19.78
CA ARG A 166 18.14 8.20 -20.82
C ARG A 166 19.22 7.26 -20.33
N THR A 167 19.62 7.38 -19.06
CA THR A 167 20.66 6.58 -18.43
C THR A 167 20.15 5.65 -17.34
N ALA A 168 18.84 5.66 -17.06
CA ALA A 168 18.26 4.84 -16.02
C ALA A 168 18.15 3.37 -16.46
N THR A 169 18.59 2.45 -15.61
CA THR A 169 18.33 1.01 -15.78
C THR A 169 16.94 0.65 -15.25
N VAL A 170 16.58 1.20 -14.09
CA VAL A 170 15.25 1.05 -13.49
C VAL A 170 14.65 2.42 -13.22
N VAL A 171 13.42 2.61 -13.67
CA VAL A 171 12.60 3.79 -13.37
C VAL A 171 11.57 3.35 -12.33
N HIS A 172 11.74 3.83 -11.11
CA HIS A 172 10.88 3.53 -9.97
C HIS A 172 9.74 4.54 -9.88
N ILE A 173 8.52 4.04 -9.75
CA ILE A 173 7.30 4.81 -9.52
C ILE A 173 6.70 4.35 -8.19
N GLN A 174 6.59 5.27 -7.23
CA GLN A 174 5.83 5.04 -6.01
C GLN A 174 4.39 5.51 -6.22
N ARG A 175 3.42 4.57 -6.27
CA ARG A 175 2.02 4.88 -6.55
C ARG A 175 1.37 5.65 -5.40
N SER A 176 1.41 5.11 -4.20
CA SER A 176 0.84 5.77 -3.02
C SER A 176 1.71 6.92 -2.53
N ARG A 177 1.11 7.76 -1.69
CA ARG A 177 1.71 9.05 -1.27
C ARG A 177 2.87 8.95 -0.29
N GLY A 178 3.02 7.84 0.46
CA GLY A 178 3.91 7.83 1.62
C GLY A 178 3.53 8.94 2.62
N TYR A 179 4.51 9.57 3.27
CA TYR A 179 4.29 10.73 4.16
C TYR A 179 4.32 12.08 3.42
N THR A 180 3.65 12.14 2.25
CA THR A 180 3.48 13.38 1.50
C THR A 180 2.01 13.76 1.37
N GLN A 181 1.74 15.03 1.10
CA GLN A 181 0.36 15.54 0.95
C GLN A 181 -0.17 15.44 -0.49
N ARG A 182 0.54 14.73 -1.38
CA ARG A 182 0.05 14.50 -2.74
C ARG A 182 -1.05 13.44 -2.78
N ASN A 183 -1.86 13.45 -3.81
CA ASN A 183 -2.72 12.30 -4.13
C ASN A 183 -1.89 11.09 -4.59
N ALA A 184 -2.43 9.88 -4.39
CA ALA A 184 -1.88 8.70 -5.04
C ALA A 184 -2.03 8.82 -6.57
N PHE A 185 -1.07 8.29 -7.32
CA PHE A 185 -1.14 8.34 -8.78
C PHE A 185 -2.14 7.30 -9.32
N ASP A 186 -2.97 7.76 -10.24
CA ASP A 186 -3.83 6.89 -11.02
C ASP A 186 -3.03 6.13 -12.09
N LEU A 187 -3.66 5.15 -12.69
CA LEU A 187 -3.03 4.32 -13.72
C LEU A 187 -2.68 5.11 -14.99
N ALA A 188 -3.44 6.16 -15.31
CA ALA A 188 -3.14 7.02 -16.46
C ALA A 188 -1.85 7.84 -16.24
N THR A 189 -1.64 8.33 -15.02
CA THR A 189 -0.39 9.01 -14.63
C THR A 189 0.80 8.05 -14.69
N ILE A 190 0.64 6.82 -14.15
CA ILE A 190 1.67 5.77 -14.22
C ILE A 190 2.02 5.47 -15.68
N GLN A 191 1.03 5.30 -16.54
CA GLN A 191 1.23 5.07 -17.97
C GLN A 191 2.02 6.21 -18.62
N LYS A 192 1.65 7.45 -18.34
CA LYS A 192 2.34 8.62 -18.91
C LYS A 192 3.79 8.70 -18.45
N VAL A 193 4.10 8.38 -17.19
CA VAL A 193 5.50 8.28 -16.70
C VAL A 193 6.24 7.17 -17.42
N ALA A 194 5.64 5.98 -17.55
CA ALA A 194 6.22 4.84 -18.24
C ALA A 194 6.50 5.13 -19.71
N ASP A 195 5.55 5.71 -20.43
CA ASP A 195 5.68 6.07 -21.84
C ASP A 195 6.77 7.14 -22.05
N THR A 196 6.83 8.13 -21.15
CA THR A 196 7.86 9.18 -21.17
C THR A 196 9.26 8.58 -21.00
N ALA A 197 9.43 7.70 -20.00
CA ALA A 197 10.71 7.05 -19.74
C ALA A 197 11.12 6.12 -20.89
N ARG A 198 10.20 5.30 -21.44
CA ARG A 198 10.48 4.40 -22.55
C ARG A 198 10.80 5.11 -23.84
N LYS A 199 10.17 6.25 -24.12
CA LYS A 199 10.50 7.07 -25.27
C LYS A 199 11.95 7.59 -25.21
N ALA A 200 12.44 7.89 -24.00
CA ALA A 200 13.81 8.33 -23.78
C ALA A 200 14.82 7.16 -23.74
N ASN A 201 14.43 6.04 -23.16
CA ASN A 201 15.22 4.81 -23.05
C ASN A 201 14.33 3.56 -23.15
N PRO A 202 14.26 2.93 -24.34
CA PRO A 202 13.43 1.73 -24.54
C PRO A 202 13.84 0.52 -23.69
N ASN A 203 15.05 0.52 -23.12
CA ASN A 203 15.57 -0.58 -22.30
C ASN A 203 15.34 -0.36 -20.80
N ALA A 204 14.85 0.80 -20.37
CA ALA A 204 14.55 1.07 -18.98
C ALA A 204 13.43 0.14 -18.46
N VAL A 205 13.64 -0.48 -17.32
CA VAL A 205 12.64 -1.28 -16.61
C VAL A 205 11.76 -0.35 -15.78
N ILE A 206 10.45 -0.38 -16.02
CA ILE A 206 9.48 0.39 -15.24
C ILE A 206 9.02 -0.46 -14.05
N PHE A 207 9.45 -0.07 -12.86
CA PHE A 207 9.13 -0.74 -11.61
C PHE A 207 8.17 0.12 -10.76
N VAL A 208 7.04 -0.45 -10.37
CA VAL A 208 6.02 0.24 -9.55
C VAL A 208 5.96 -0.37 -8.16
N ASP A 209 6.17 0.46 -7.14
CA ASP A 209 5.69 0.19 -5.79
C ASP A 209 4.17 0.40 -5.77
N ASN A 210 3.41 -0.70 -5.74
CA ASN A 210 1.95 -0.70 -5.84
C ASN A 210 1.25 -0.76 -4.48
N CYS A 211 1.99 -0.70 -3.36
CA CYS A 211 1.41 -0.71 -2.02
C CYS A 211 0.25 0.27 -1.90
N TYR A 212 -0.87 -0.18 -1.34
CA TYR A 212 -2.15 0.55 -1.16
C TYR A 212 -2.94 0.83 -2.44
N GLY A 213 -2.38 0.55 -3.63
CA GLY A 213 -3.07 0.80 -4.90
C GLY A 213 -3.86 -0.40 -5.41
N GLU A 214 -3.58 -1.60 -4.92
CA GLU A 214 -4.19 -2.83 -5.41
C GLU A 214 -5.71 -2.79 -5.24
N PHE A 215 -6.44 -3.13 -6.29
CA PHE A 215 -7.91 -3.17 -6.36
C PHE A 215 -8.63 -1.82 -6.16
N THR A 216 -7.92 -0.70 -6.11
CA THR A 216 -8.54 0.64 -6.05
C THR A 216 -9.08 1.09 -7.41
N GLN A 217 -8.61 0.48 -8.50
CA GLN A 217 -9.10 0.65 -9.87
C GLN A 217 -9.37 -0.73 -10.49
N THR A 218 -9.95 -0.79 -11.68
CA THR A 218 -10.32 -2.07 -12.34
C THR A 218 -9.14 -2.84 -12.93
N ALA A 219 -7.97 -2.21 -13.00
CA ALA A 219 -6.73 -2.79 -13.52
C ALA A 219 -5.54 -2.46 -12.59
N GLU A 220 -4.38 -3.06 -12.90
CA GLU A 220 -3.14 -2.86 -12.15
C GLU A 220 -2.05 -2.23 -13.04
N PRO A 221 -0.96 -1.69 -12.45
CA PRO A 221 0.08 -0.95 -13.20
C PRO A 221 0.69 -1.68 -14.39
N VAL A 222 0.77 -3.02 -14.36
CA VAL A 222 1.30 -3.82 -15.47
C VAL A 222 0.48 -3.68 -16.76
N ALA A 223 -0.82 -3.41 -16.65
CA ALA A 223 -1.66 -3.11 -17.82
C ALA A 223 -1.46 -1.67 -18.35
N PHE A 224 -0.75 -0.83 -17.59
CA PHE A 224 -0.51 0.58 -17.88
C PHE A 224 0.99 0.91 -17.99
N GLY A 225 1.74 -0.01 -18.55
CA GLY A 225 3.12 0.21 -18.92
C GLY A 225 4.17 -0.13 -17.87
N ALA A 226 3.81 -0.58 -16.67
CA ALA A 226 4.79 -1.15 -15.76
C ALA A 226 5.29 -2.51 -16.26
N ASP A 227 6.59 -2.75 -16.16
CA ASP A 227 7.19 -4.06 -16.47
C ASP A 227 7.08 -5.01 -15.28
N ILE A 228 7.12 -4.45 -14.08
CA ILE A 228 7.09 -5.20 -12.83
C ILE A 228 6.55 -4.31 -11.71
N MET A 229 5.82 -4.89 -10.79
CA MET A 229 5.30 -4.24 -9.60
C MET A 229 5.51 -5.10 -8.37
N ALA A 230 5.51 -4.48 -7.19
CA ALA A 230 5.66 -5.18 -5.92
C ALA A 230 4.78 -4.54 -4.83
N GLY A 231 4.46 -5.33 -3.80
CA GLY A 231 3.66 -4.89 -2.67
C GLY A 231 3.67 -5.91 -1.52
N SER A 232 2.81 -5.67 -0.54
CA SER A 232 2.74 -6.44 0.70
C SER A 232 1.38 -7.13 0.88
N PHE A 233 1.38 -8.38 1.35
CA PHE A 233 0.16 -9.10 1.68
C PHE A 233 -0.49 -8.65 3.00
N ILE A 234 0.22 -8.00 3.90
CA ILE A 234 -0.42 -7.41 5.09
C ILE A 234 -1.14 -6.08 4.79
N LYS A 235 -1.22 -5.71 3.49
CA LYS A 235 -1.96 -4.55 2.97
C LYS A 235 -3.16 -5.03 2.12
N ASN A 236 -3.51 -4.27 1.09
CA ASN A 236 -4.69 -4.52 0.25
C ASN A 236 -4.83 -5.98 -0.20
N PRO A 237 -3.82 -6.65 -0.80
CA PRO A 237 -4.03 -7.97 -1.39
C PRO A 237 -4.29 -9.08 -0.37
N GLY A 238 -3.91 -8.89 0.87
CA GLY A 238 -4.15 -9.89 1.92
C GLY A 238 -5.50 -9.77 2.61
N GLY A 239 -6.28 -8.72 2.34
CA GLY A 239 -7.65 -8.56 2.82
C GLY A 239 -7.81 -8.60 4.35
N GLY A 240 -6.76 -8.21 5.12
CA GLY A 240 -6.76 -8.30 6.58
C GLY A 240 -6.74 -9.72 7.14
N ILE A 241 -6.51 -10.73 6.29
CA ILE A 241 -6.52 -12.17 6.69
C ILE A 241 -5.14 -12.77 6.54
N THR A 242 -4.40 -12.43 5.48
CA THR A 242 -3.06 -12.97 5.23
C THR A 242 -2.09 -12.50 6.31
N PRO A 243 -1.44 -13.43 7.06
CA PRO A 243 -0.69 -13.05 8.26
C PRO A 243 0.69 -12.43 7.96
N THR A 244 1.23 -12.64 6.78
CA THR A 244 2.57 -12.17 6.37
C THR A 244 2.75 -12.29 4.88
N GLY A 245 3.84 -11.74 4.37
CA GLY A 245 4.23 -11.95 2.99
C GLY A 245 4.14 -10.73 2.10
N GLY A 246 4.46 -10.96 0.85
CA GLY A 246 4.44 -9.95 -0.20
C GLY A 246 4.42 -10.58 -1.57
N TYR A 247 4.40 -9.72 -2.57
CA TYR A 247 4.40 -10.16 -3.96
C TYR A 247 5.31 -9.30 -4.83
N ILE A 248 5.86 -9.94 -5.86
CA ILE A 248 6.50 -9.30 -7.01
C ILE A 248 5.82 -9.89 -8.24
N ALA A 249 5.24 -9.07 -9.12
CA ALA A 249 4.48 -9.52 -10.28
C ALA A 249 4.76 -8.65 -11.51
N GLY A 250 4.83 -9.25 -12.69
CA GLY A 250 5.11 -8.55 -13.93
C GLY A 250 5.62 -9.49 -15.02
N ARG A 251 6.55 -9.00 -15.83
CA ARG A 251 7.22 -9.78 -16.87
C ARG A 251 7.96 -10.96 -16.26
N LYS A 252 7.82 -12.11 -16.88
CA LYS A 252 8.38 -13.38 -16.39
C LYS A 252 9.90 -13.33 -16.21
N ASP A 253 10.64 -12.76 -17.16
CA ASP A 253 12.09 -12.64 -17.10
C ASP A 253 12.58 -11.77 -15.92
N LEU A 254 11.81 -10.76 -15.52
CA LEU A 254 12.13 -9.88 -14.41
C LEU A 254 11.78 -10.53 -13.07
N VAL A 255 10.63 -11.19 -13.00
CA VAL A 255 10.22 -11.96 -11.80
C VAL A 255 11.23 -13.07 -11.53
N GLU A 256 11.73 -13.76 -12.56
CA GLU A 256 12.80 -14.77 -12.43
C GLU A 256 14.09 -14.16 -11.85
N LYS A 257 14.54 -12.99 -12.33
CA LYS A 257 15.69 -12.29 -11.75
C LYS A 257 15.50 -11.99 -10.27
N CYS A 258 14.31 -11.54 -9.88
CA CYS A 258 13.97 -11.26 -8.49
C CYS A 258 13.96 -12.54 -7.64
N SER A 259 13.52 -13.68 -8.20
CA SER A 259 13.49 -14.96 -7.49
C SER A 259 14.89 -15.43 -7.07
N HIS A 260 15.91 -15.18 -7.89
CA HIS A 260 17.31 -15.46 -7.55
C HIS A 260 17.84 -14.58 -6.42
N ARG A 261 17.30 -13.38 -6.24
CA ARG A 261 17.62 -12.54 -5.09
C ARG A 261 16.83 -12.93 -3.85
N PHE A 262 15.59 -13.38 -4.04
CA PHE A 262 14.71 -13.82 -2.97
C PHE A 262 15.26 -15.08 -2.27
N THR A 263 15.77 -16.04 -3.02
CA THR A 263 16.38 -17.28 -2.51
C THR A 263 17.92 -17.21 -2.58
N ALA A 264 18.48 -17.71 -3.67
CA ALA A 264 19.89 -17.61 -3.97
C ALA A 264 20.15 -17.67 -5.49
N PRO A 265 21.25 -17.09 -5.99
CA PRO A 265 21.63 -17.23 -7.38
C PRO A 265 21.70 -18.70 -7.82
N GLY A 266 21.04 -19.02 -8.92
CA GLY A 266 20.95 -20.37 -9.47
C GLY A 266 19.83 -21.25 -8.89
N ILE A 267 19.18 -20.84 -7.80
CA ILE A 267 18.03 -21.56 -7.21
C ILE A 267 16.71 -20.98 -7.73
N GLY A 268 16.54 -19.66 -7.62
CA GLY A 268 15.33 -18.99 -8.10
C GLY A 268 14.06 -19.37 -7.34
N GLY A 269 12.93 -19.41 -8.05
CA GLY A 269 11.60 -19.62 -7.48
C GLY A 269 11.27 -21.05 -7.02
N ASP A 270 12.14 -22.02 -7.25
CA ASP A 270 11.85 -23.45 -7.02
C ASP A 270 11.80 -23.85 -5.54
N LEU A 271 12.38 -23.05 -4.66
CA LEU A 271 12.40 -23.29 -3.21
C LEU A 271 11.52 -22.28 -2.45
N GLY A 272 11.17 -22.66 -1.23
CA GLY A 272 10.41 -21.87 -0.27
C GLY A 272 9.13 -22.60 0.14
N CYS A 273 9.17 -23.21 1.34
CA CYS A 273 7.99 -23.86 1.90
C CYS A 273 6.93 -22.83 2.32
N THR A 274 5.68 -23.20 2.21
CA THR A 274 4.55 -22.32 2.51
C THR A 274 3.94 -22.56 3.90
N GLN A 275 4.36 -23.63 4.58
CA GLN A 275 3.83 -24.02 5.88
C GLN A 275 2.29 -24.02 5.85
N ASP A 276 1.63 -23.48 6.86
CA ASP A 276 0.16 -23.42 6.94
C ASP A 276 -0.42 -22.07 6.46
N SER A 277 0.35 -21.25 5.72
CA SER A 277 -0.06 -19.89 5.33
C SER A 277 -1.00 -19.84 4.11
N LEU A 278 -1.03 -20.90 3.29
CA LEU A 278 -1.70 -20.86 1.97
C LEU A 278 -3.19 -20.63 2.05
N ARG A 279 -3.89 -21.34 2.95
CA ARG A 279 -5.34 -21.18 3.10
C ARG A 279 -5.71 -19.72 3.38
N ASP A 280 -5.01 -19.08 4.30
CA ASP A 280 -5.28 -17.70 4.69
C ASP A 280 -4.85 -16.72 3.61
N THR A 281 -3.77 -17.01 2.87
CA THR A 281 -3.35 -16.19 1.73
C THR A 281 -4.35 -16.26 0.58
N PHE A 282 -4.82 -17.45 0.20
CA PHE A 282 -5.87 -17.59 -0.82
C PHE A 282 -7.17 -16.91 -0.39
N LEU A 283 -7.58 -17.09 0.86
CA LEU A 283 -8.80 -16.51 1.40
C LEU A 283 -8.73 -14.99 1.46
N GLY A 284 -7.63 -14.45 1.99
CA GLY A 284 -7.40 -13.02 2.06
C GLY A 284 -7.37 -12.37 0.68
N PHE A 285 -6.66 -12.99 -0.27
CA PHE A 285 -6.61 -12.52 -1.65
C PHE A 285 -7.99 -12.56 -2.32
N TYR A 286 -8.78 -13.63 -2.10
CA TYR A 286 -10.12 -13.73 -2.64
C TYR A 286 -11.07 -12.64 -2.13
N TYR A 287 -10.97 -12.27 -0.85
CA TYR A 287 -11.79 -11.23 -0.25
C TYR A 287 -11.25 -9.81 -0.46
N ALA A 288 -10.01 -9.66 -0.90
CA ALA A 288 -9.33 -8.37 -1.02
C ALA A 288 -10.14 -7.29 -1.76
N PRO A 289 -10.82 -7.56 -2.91
CA PRO A 289 -11.63 -6.52 -3.57
C PRO A 289 -12.74 -5.96 -2.68
N GLY A 290 -13.42 -6.84 -1.92
CA GLY A 290 -14.45 -6.44 -0.95
C GLY A 290 -13.89 -5.61 0.19
N VAL A 291 -12.78 -6.04 0.77
CA VAL A 291 -12.10 -5.36 1.88
C VAL A 291 -11.56 -4.00 1.44
N VAL A 292 -10.95 -3.90 0.26
CA VAL A 292 -10.47 -2.61 -0.29
C VAL A 292 -11.64 -1.64 -0.51
N CYS A 293 -12.79 -2.12 -0.97
CA CYS A 293 -13.99 -1.30 -1.09
C CYS A 293 -14.43 -0.72 0.26
N GLU A 294 -14.44 -1.53 1.33
CA GLU A 294 -14.80 -1.06 2.68
C GLU A 294 -13.76 -0.04 3.21
N ALA A 295 -12.47 -0.25 2.94
CA ALA A 295 -11.41 0.69 3.27
C ALA A 295 -11.56 2.01 2.50
N LEU A 296 -11.89 1.97 1.21
CA LEU A 296 -12.19 3.15 0.41
C LEU A 296 -13.42 3.90 0.91
N LYS A 297 -14.50 3.20 1.28
CA LYS A 297 -15.67 3.83 1.91
C LYS A 297 -15.30 4.52 3.23
N THR A 298 -14.43 3.90 4.03
CA THR A 298 -13.93 4.48 5.29
C THR A 298 -13.13 5.75 5.01
N ALA A 299 -12.23 5.74 4.02
CA ALA A 299 -11.46 6.91 3.61
C ALA A 299 -12.36 8.05 3.09
N ILE A 300 -13.27 7.77 2.17
CA ILE A 300 -14.24 8.73 1.62
C ILE A 300 -15.10 9.34 2.72
N TYR A 301 -15.59 8.51 3.63
CA TYR A 301 -16.38 8.97 4.76
C TYR A 301 -15.57 9.86 5.70
N ALA A 302 -14.35 9.45 6.05
CA ALA A 302 -13.47 10.24 6.91
C ALA A 302 -13.16 11.61 6.31
N GLN A 303 -12.88 11.66 5.02
CA GLN A 303 -12.65 12.93 4.29
C GLN A 303 -13.87 13.84 4.32
N CYS A 304 -15.05 13.29 4.04
CA CYS A 304 -16.29 14.06 4.08
C CYS A 304 -16.58 14.59 5.49
N LEU A 305 -16.39 13.75 6.52
CA LEU A 305 -16.59 14.15 7.91
C LEU A 305 -15.60 15.24 8.34
N LEU A 306 -14.31 15.11 7.95
CA LEU A 306 -13.28 16.11 8.21
C LEU A 306 -13.59 17.45 7.52
N GLU A 307 -14.00 17.44 6.23
CA GLU A 307 -14.42 18.66 5.54
C GLU A 307 -15.61 19.34 6.24
N LEU A 308 -16.58 18.57 6.71
CA LEU A 308 -17.71 19.07 7.48
C LEU A 308 -17.32 19.62 8.85
N ALA A 309 -16.23 19.11 9.44
CA ALA A 309 -15.63 19.62 10.67
C ALA A 309 -14.66 20.80 10.45
N GLY A 310 -14.51 21.28 9.21
CA GLY A 310 -13.64 22.41 8.87
C GLY A 310 -12.16 22.08 8.66
N VAL A 311 -11.82 20.78 8.53
CA VAL A 311 -10.47 20.29 8.26
C VAL A 311 -10.35 19.96 6.76
N ASN A 312 -9.19 20.21 6.16
CA ASN A 312 -8.97 19.95 4.73
C ASN A 312 -8.22 18.61 4.52
N PRO A 313 -8.92 17.52 4.17
CA PRO A 313 -8.27 16.23 3.87
C PRO A 313 -7.75 16.19 2.43
N VAL A 314 -6.76 15.33 2.22
CA VAL A 314 -6.23 14.98 0.89
C VAL A 314 -6.27 13.46 0.74
N PRO A 315 -6.93 12.93 -0.31
CA PRO A 315 -7.78 13.64 -1.27
C PRO A 315 -9.06 14.19 -0.63
N ARG A 316 -9.80 14.99 -1.37
CA ARG A 316 -11.18 15.34 -0.99
C ARG A 316 -12.10 14.13 -1.22
N TYR A 317 -13.19 14.03 -0.45
CA TYR A 317 -14.13 12.91 -0.59
C TYR A 317 -14.77 12.78 -1.99
N THR A 318 -14.78 13.86 -2.77
CA THR A 318 -15.30 13.89 -4.16
C THR A 318 -14.27 13.53 -5.22
N ALA A 319 -13.00 13.36 -4.85
CA ALA A 319 -11.94 13.01 -5.78
C ALA A 319 -11.91 11.49 -6.05
N ASP A 320 -11.23 11.09 -7.12
CA ASP A 320 -10.92 9.68 -7.36
C ASP A 320 -9.88 9.18 -6.34
N HIS A 321 -10.09 7.97 -5.87
CA HIS A 321 -9.25 7.34 -4.85
C HIS A 321 -8.38 6.25 -5.49
N ASN A 322 -7.07 6.48 -5.50
CA ASN A 322 -6.07 5.58 -6.10
C ASN A 322 -5.21 4.86 -5.05
N ASP A 323 -5.46 5.12 -3.77
CA ASP A 323 -5.03 4.38 -2.59
C ASP A 323 -6.10 4.47 -1.49
N ILE A 324 -5.86 3.79 -0.37
CA ILE A 324 -6.76 3.78 0.79
C ILE A 324 -6.38 4.81 1.87
N VAL A 325 -5.49 5.75 1.56
CA VAL A 325 -4.91 6.68 2.53
C VAL A 325 -5.61 8.03 2.49
N THR A 326 -6.01 8.52 3.65
CA THR A 326 -6.47 9.89 3.87
C THR A 326 -5.42 10.62 4.70
N CYS A 327 -4.91 11.76 4.25
CA CYS A 327 -4.09 12.62 5.10
C CYS A 327 -4.74 13.98 5.31
N PHE A 328 -4.42 14.60 6.45
CA PHE A 328 -4.87 15.95 6.80
C PHE A 328 -3.98 16.56 7.89
N ASP A 329 -3.88 17.86 7.89
CA ASP A 329 -3.16 18.57 8.94
C ASP A 329 -4.07 18.76 10.14
N SER A 330 -3.70 18.16 11.27
CA SER A 330 -4.49 18.26 12.52
C SER A 330 -4.30 19.60 13.25
N GLY A 331 -3.27 20.38 12.88
CA GLY A 331 -2.99 21.71 13.41
C GLY A 331 -2.25 21.74 14.75
N SER A 332 -2.23 20.64 15.50
CA SER A 332 -1.50 20.54 16.76
C SER A 332 -1.10 19.10 17.12
N ALA A 333 -0.07 18.96 17.95
CA ALA A 333 0.33 17.67 18.50
C ALA A 333 -0.81 17.00 19.30
N ALA A 334 -1.59 17.77 20.03
CA ALA A 334 -2.72 17.28 20.81
C ALA A 334 -3.83 16.70 19.91
N ALA A 335 -4.17 17.39 18.82
CA ALA A 335 -5.18 16.92 17.87
C ALA A 335 -4.70 15.66 17.12
N LEU A 336 -3.42 15.59 16.72
CA LEU A 336 -2.83 14.39 16.13
C LEU A 336 -2.93 13.20 17.10
N THR A 337 -2.44 13.37 18.34
CA THR A 337 -2.49 12.29 19.36
C THR A 337 -3.92 11.92 19.71
N GLY A 338 -4.82 12.90 19.83
CA GLY A 338 -6.25 12.67 20.10
C GLY A 338 -6.94 11.90 18.98
N PHE A 339 -6.62 12.19 17.72
CA PHE A 339 -7.16 11.44 16.58
C PHE A 339 -6.65 9.99 16.57
N CYS A 340 -5.35 9.78 16.73
CA CYS A 340 -4.76 8.45 16.83
C CYS A 340 -5.35 7.67 18.02
N ALA A 341 -5.50 8.29 19.19
CA ALA A 341 -6.13 7.66 20.35
C ALA A 341 -7.59 7.26 20.08
N GLY A 342 -8.34 8.10 19.36
CA GLY A 342 -9.71 7.78 18.95
C GLY A 342 -9.78 6.56 18.03
N ILE A 343 -8.86 6.40 17.10
CA ILE A 343 -8.73 5.20 16.25
C ILE A 343 -8.37 3.98 17.12
N GLN A 344 -7.34 4.08 17.98
CA GLN A 344 -6.88 2.96 18.81
C GLN A 344 -7.96 2.46 19.75
N HIS A 345 -8.64 3.35 20.47
CA HIS A 345 -9.68 2.98 21.43
C HIS A 345 -10.93 2.37 20.79
N ASN A 346 -11.09 2.51 19.46
CA ASN A 346 -12.20 1.94 18.71
C ASN A 346 -11.74 0.87 17.69
N SER A 347 -10.55 0.34 17.89
CA SER A 347 -10.02 -0.81 17.17
C SER A 347 -10.29 -2.11 17.96
N PRO A 348 -10.36 -3.28 17.30
CA PRO A 348 -10.74 -4.52 17.97
C PRO A 348 -9.64 -5.08 18.89
N VAL A 349 -8.38 -4.71 18.66
CA VAL A 349 -7.22 -5.20 19.41
C VAL A 349 -6.57 -4.04 20.16
N ASP A 350 -6.15 -4.28 21.39
CA ASP A 350 -5.46 -3.32 22.26
C ASP A 350 -6.17 -1.96 22.40
N SER A 351 -7.51 -1.97 22.38
CA SER A 351 -8.33 -0.74 22.48
C SER A 351 -8.14 0.04 23.80
N PHE A 352 -7.59 -0.59 24.83
CA PHE A 352 -7.25 0.04 26.10
C PHE A 352 -5.95 0.83 26.06
N ALA A 353 -5.10 0.63 25.04
CA ALA A 353 -3.82 1.31 24.90
C ALA A 353 -4.01 2.74 24.37
N SER A 354 -3.19 3.65 24.85
CA SER A 354 -3.13 5.04 24.33
C SER A 354 -1.84 5.22 23.55
N PRO A 355 -1.92 5.59 22.27
CA PRO A 355 -0.74 5.84 21.47
C PRO A 355 0.08 7.01 22.02
N GLU A 356 1.37 6.80 22.20
CA GLU A 356 2.34 7.83 22.61
C GLU A 356 3.40 8.04 21.52
N PRO A 357 3.99 9.25 21.40
CA PRO A 357 5.07 9.49 20.45
C PRO A 357 6.29 8.60 20.76
N ALA A 358 6.65 7.73 19.82
CA ALA A 358 7.76 6.80 19.92
C ALA A 358 8.77 6.98 18.78
N ASP A 359 10.01 6.53 19.02
CA ASP A 359 11.02 6.44 17.99
C ASP A 359 10.75 5.17 17.16
N GLU A 360 10.59 5.33 15.85
CA GLU A 360 10.29 4.25 14.93
C GLU A 360 11.47 3.97 13.99
N PRO A 361 11.80 2.70 13.70
CA PRO A 361 12.87 2.36 12.79
C PRO A 361 12.66 2.95 11.38
N GLY A 362 13.64 3.72 10.91
CA GLY A 362 13.59 4.37 9.59
C GLY A 362 13.01 5.78 9.58
N TYR A 363 12.59 6.32 10.72
CA TYR A 363 12.05 7.68 10.84
C TYR A 363 13.00 8.58 11.65
N THR A 364 13.05 9.85 11.29
CA THR A 364 13.87 10.87 12.00
C THR A 364 13.11 11.54 13.14
N ASP A 365 11.80 11.67 12.99
CA ASP A 365 10.91 12.26 14.01
C ASP A 365 10.19 11.15 14.76
N LYS A 366 9.79 11.45 16.00
CA LYS A 366 8.88 10.57 16.72
C LYS A 366 7.56 10.46 15.98
N VAL A 367 6.99 9.27 15.95
CA VAL A 367 5.72 8.98 15.32
C VAL A 367 4.69 8.60 16.37
N VAL A 368 3.47 9.12 16.26
CA VAL A 368 2.32 8.59 16.98
C VAL A 368 1.66 7.57 16.08
N MET A 369 1.53 6.34 16.54
CA MET A 369 1.00 5.23 15.74
C MET A 369 -0.16 4.55 16.46
N ALA A 370 -1.32 4.51 15.84
CA ALA A 370 -2.48 3.75 16.27
C ALA A 370 -2.71 2.58 15.30
N SER A 371 -2.68 1.38 15.81
CA SER A 371 -2.93 0.16 15.05
C SER A 371 -3.47 -0.91 15.97
N GLY A 372 -4.79 -1.11 15.96
CA GLY A 372 -5.46 -2.17 16.71
C GLY A 372 -5.89 -3.31 15.80
N SER A 373 -4.94 -3.91 15.09
CA SER A 373 -5.15 -4.93 14.07
C SER A 373 -4.83 -6.34 14.56
N PHE A 374 -5.48 -7.35 13.97
CA PHE A 374 -5.21 -8.77 14.23
C PHE A 374 -3.86 -9.21 13.65
N THR A 375 -3.44 -8.57 12.56
CA THR A 375 -2.11 -8.77 11.96
C THR A 375 -1.26 -7.54 12.24
N GLU A 376 -0.17 -7.69 12.99
CA GLU A 376 0.72 -6.59 13.35
C GLU A 376 1.23 -5.86 12.10
N GLY A 377 1.09 -4.53 12.08
CA GLY A 377 1.46 -3.69 10.94
C GLY A 377 0.48 -3.74 9.76
N SER A 378 -0.66 -4.44 9.88
CA SER A 378 -1.70 -4.46 8.85
C SER A 378 -2.43 -3.12 8.78
N THR A 379 -2.15 -2.37 7.74
CA THR A 379 -2.76 -1.07 7.51
C THR A 379 -4.13 -1.14 6.82
N ILE A 380 -4.47 -2.28 6.18
CA ILE A 380 -5.79 -2.48 5.59
C ILE A 380 -6.88 -2.66 6.66
N GLU A 381 -6.54 -3.12 7.85
CA GLU A 381 -7.53 -3.33 8.92
C GLU A 381 -8.08 -2.02 9.47
N ILE A 382 -7.29 -1.19 10.00
CA ILE A 382 -7.42 0.26 10.23
C ILE A 382 -6.17 0.72 11.00
N SER A 383 -5.59 1.82 10.59
CA SER A 383 -4.50 2.46 11.32
C SER A 383 -4.51 3.96 11.10
N CYS A 384 -3.93 4.67 12.04
CA CYS A 384 -3.63 6.09 11.87
C CYS A 384 -2.28 6.39 12.49
N ASP A 385 -1.45 7.04 11.74
CA ASP A 385 -0.13 7.46 12.19
C ASP A 385 0.17 8.88 11.75
N GLY A 386 1.14 9.50 12.41
CA GLY A 386 1.64 10.81 12.02
C GLY A 386 2.93 11.18 12.72
N PRO A 387 3.89 11.77 11.98
CA PRO A 387 5.12 12.27 12.56
C PRO A 387 4.81 13.49 13.46
N LEU A 388 5.43 13.54 14.64
CA LEU A 388 5.23 14.61 15.62
C LEU A 388 6.02 15.86 15.23
N ARG A 389 5.71 16.41 14.06
CA ARG A 389 6.29 17.65 13.52
C ARG A 389 5.21 18.50 12.85
N THR A 390 5.40 19.81 12.83
CA THR A 390 4.50 20.73 12.12
C THR A 390 4.42 20.37 10.62
N PRO A 391 3.21 20.31 10.01
CA PRO A 391 1.91 20.77 10.54
C PRO A 391 1.10 19.69 11.30
N TYR A 392 1.72 18.62 11.79
CA TYR A 392 1.08 17.50 12.49
C TYR A 392 0.09 16.76 11.61
N THR A 393 0.59 16.29 10.47
CA THR A 393 -0.22 15.57 9.48
C THR A 393 -0.55 14.17 9.99
N CYS A 394 -1.83 13.84 9.99
CA CYS A 394 -2.34 12.48 10.22
C CYS A 394 -2.47 11.72 8.92
N TYR A 395 -2.18 10.42 8.93
CA TYR A 395 -2.34 9.49 7.84
C TYR A 395 -3.24 8.34 8.29
N LEU A 396 -4.53 8.43 7.95
CA LEU A 396 -5.53 7.38 8.21
C LEU A 396 -5.60 6.43 7.04
N GLN A 397 -5.65 5.13 7.31
CA GLN A 397 -5.66 4.09 6.28
C GLN A 397 -6.44 2.86 6.75
N GLY A 398 -7.09 2.18 5.79
CA GLY A 398 -7.78 0.93 6.04
C GLY A 398 -9.22 1.06 6.55
N GLY A 399 -9.70 -0.06 7.05
CA GLY A 399 -11.06 -0.27 7.50
C GLY A 399 -11.68 -1.46 6.77
N VAL A 400 -11.36 -2.68 7.20
CA VAL A 400 -11.88 -3.93 6.59
C VAL A 400 -13.41 -4.06 6.63
N ASN A 401 -14.05 -3.24 7.48
CA ASN A 401 -15.50 -3.14 7.60
C ASN A 401 -15.88 -1.68 7.81
N PHE A 402 -16.66 -1.14 6.90
CA PHE A 402 -17.05 0.28 6.94
C PHE A 402 -17.78 0.67 8.22
N THR A 403 -18.63 -0.20 8.77
CA THR A 403 -19.37 0.12 10.00
C THR A 403 -18.41 0.33 11.18
N ALA A 404 -17.40 -0.54 11.33
CA ALA A 404 -16.37 -0.41 12.36
C ALA A 404 -15.46 0.80 12.07
N GLY A 405 -15.00 0.97 10.83
CA GLY A 405 -14.19 2.12 10.41
C GLY A 405 -14.90 3.45 10.66
N ARG A 406 -16.19 3.55 10.34
CA ARG A 406 -17.02 4.73 10.64
C ARG A 406 -17.07 5.03 12.14
N ALA A 407 -17.24 4.02 12.99
CA ALA A 407 -17.26 4.20 14.44
C ALA A 407 -15.91 4.73 14.95
N ALA A 408 -14.80 4.15 14.50
CA ALA A 408 -13.46 4.60 14.86
C ALA A 408 -13.21 6.06 14.41
N VAL A 409 -13.55 6.40 13.16
CA VAL A 409 -13.38 7.75 12.62
C VAL A 409 -14.22 8.79 13.37
N LEU A 410 -15.49 8.47 13.72
CA LEU A 410 -16.33 9.38 14.51
C LEU A 410 -15.73 9.71 15.87
N ASN A 411 -15.25 8.69 16.60
CA ASN A 411 -14.61 8.88 17.88
C ASN A 411 -13.27 9.63 17.73
N ALA A 412 -12.50 9.36 16.67
CA ALA A 412 -11.27 10.08 16.39
C ALA A 412 -11.51 11.57 16.12
N VAL A 413 -12.49 11.89 15.29
CA VAL A 413 -12.89 13.29 15.02
C VAL A 413 -13.40 13.97 16.28
N GLN A 414 -14.22 13.30 17.09
CA GLN A 414 -14.68 13.83 18.37
C GLN A 414 -13.51 14.16 19.31
N ASN A 415 -12.59 13.22 19.49
CA ASN A 415 -11.44 13.40 20.37
C ASN A 415 -10.48 14.50 19.91
N ALA A 416 -10.28 14.64 18.60
CA ALA A 416 -9.33 15.60 18.05
C ALA A 416 -9.88 17.02 17.95
N PHE A 417 -11.16 17.19 17.62
CA PHE A 417 -11.71 18.47 17.20
C PHE A 417 -12.93 18.95 18.01
N PHE A 418 -13.51 18.09 18.86
CA PHE A 418 -14.67 18.40 19.69
C PHE A 418 -14.44 18.10 21.17
N ALA A 419 -13.20 17.80 21.60
CA ALA A 419 -12.84 17.76 23.03
C ALA A 419 -12.97 19.16 23.63
N GLU A 420 -13.39 19.25 24.92
CA GLU A 420 -13.47 20.50 25.66
C GLU A 420 -12.09 21.05 26.01
#